data_3a45c363f75f5ca2f192d100d19821a8
#
_entry.id   3a45c363f75f5ca2f192d100d19821a8
#
_cell.length_a   1.000
_cell.length_b   1.000
_cell.length_c   1.000
_cell.angle_alpha   90.00
_cell.angle_beta   90.00
_cell.angle_gamma   90.00
#
_symmetry.space_group_name_H-M   'P 1'
#
loop_
_entity.id
_entity.type
_entity.pdbx_description
1 polymer ?
#
loop_
_entity_poly.entity_id
_entity_poly.type
_entity_poly.pdbx_seq_one_letter_code
_entity_poly.pdbx_strand_id
1 'polypeptide(L)'
;MCIRDSSITSGAIEALVNKYPDLILIQLDAHADLRTSYMGNEHSHACAMQRCLDFLPEKKILQVGIRSGTKEEFKFMSQQNQLVNFLPGGNAQEFKKALLPYSNSPIYLTIDLDWFDPSLLPGTGTPEPGGFFWNDFEVILETLKEFRIVASDIVELSPEIDNSGVSSIVAAKVLRSLIMSVQNMQ
;
A
#
# COMPACT_ATOMS: atom_id res chain seq x y z
N MET A 1 5.00 20.81 3.89
CA MET A 1 5.15 20.01 2.67
C MET A 1 5.84 18.73 3.09
N CYS A 2 5.11 17.64 3.12
CA CYS A 2 5.67 16.34 3.53
C CYS A 2 6.43 15.74 2.35
N ILE A 3 7.72 15.51 2.50
CA ILE A 3 8.60 14.98 1.43
C ILE A 3 8.46 13.44 1.30
N ARG A 4 7.56 12.82 2.09
CA ARG A 4 7.40 11.36 2.26
C ARG A 4 6.01 10.89 1.86
N ASP A 5 5.36 11.72 1.14
CA ASP A 5 3.95 11.73 0.81
C ASP A 5 3.61 10.63 -0.20
N SER A 6 2.54 9.90 0.04
CA SER A 6 1.94 8.88 -0.84
C SER A 6 1.63 9.38 -2.25
N SER A 7 1.63 10.71 -2.47
CA SER A 7 1.41 11.31 -3.80
C SER A 7 2.43 10.90 -4.87
N ILE A 8 3.63 10.40 -4.49
CA ILE A 8 4.63 9.90 -5.44
C ILE A 8 4.15 8.67 -6.21
N THR A 9 3.28 7.86 -5.60
CA THR A 9 2.77 6.62 -6.19
C THR A 9 2.07 6.87 -7.52
N SER A 10 1.24 7.91 -7.62
CA SER A 10 0.51 8.21 -8.86
C SER A 10 1.44 8.54 -10.03
N GLY A 11 2.53 9.29 -9.78
CA GLY A 11 3.54 9.58 -10.81
C GLY A 11 4.31 8.33 -11.26
N ALA A 12 4.57 7.40 -10.34
CA ALA A 12 5.19 6.12 -10.68
C ALA A 12 4.24 5.25 -11.52
N ILE A 13 2.95 5.20 -11.18
CA ILE A 13 1.92 4.48 -11.95
C ILE A 13 1.82 5.07 -13.36
N GLU A 14 1.70 6.39 -13.51
CA GLU A 14 1.68 7.07 -14.81
C GLU A 14 2.86 6.64 -15.71
N ALA A 15 4.06 6.58 -15.15
CA ALA A 15 5.26 6.17 -15.89
C ALA A 15 5.23 4.69 -16.30
N LEU A 16 4.59 3.82 -15.52
CA LEU A 16 4.66 2.37 -15.70
C LEU A 16 3.52 1.79 -16.55
N VAL A 17 2.35 2.42 -16.61
CA VAL A 17 1.18 1.88 -17.33
C VAL A 17 1.44 1.70 -18.84
N ASN A 18 2.26 2.56 -19.43
CA ASN A 18 2.64 2.43 -20.85
C ASN A 18 3.54 1.20 -21.10
N LYS A 19 4.38 0.83 -20.12
CA LYS A 19 5.27 -0.33 -20.20
C LYS A 19 4.56 -1.63 -19.81
N TYR A 20 3.59 -1.52 -18.90
CA TYR A 20 2.85 -2.63 -18.32
C TYR A 20 1.34 -2.37 -18.41
N PRO A 21 0.69 -2.61 -19.57
CA PRO A 21 -0.75 -2.33 -19.74
C PRO A 21 -1.68 -3.10 -18.78
N ASP A 22 -1.20 -4.25 -18.30
CA ASP A 22 -1.91 -5.09 -17.33
C ASP A 22 -1.45 -4.89 -15.88
N LEU A 23 -0.76 -3.75 -15.60
CA LEU A 23 -0.30 -3.40 -14.26
C LEU A 23 -1.49 -3.41 -13.28
N ILE A 24 -1.25 -4.01 -12.11
CA ILE A 24 -2.12 -3.85 -10.93
C ILE A 24 -1.37 -3.13 -9.83
N LEU A 25 -2.09 -2.38 -9.04
CA LEU A 25 -1.60 -1.68 -7.87
C LEU A 25 -2.09 -2.40 -6.61
N ILE A 26 -1.18 -2.76 -5.73
CA ILE A 26 -1.48 -3.23 -4.37
C ILE A 26 -1.04 -2.14 -3.40
N GLN A 27 -1.98 -1.66 -2.59
CA GLN A 27 -1.72 -0.71 -1.51
C GLN A 27 -1.83 -1.42 -0.17
N LEU A 28 -0.75 -1.36 0.62
CA LEU A 28 -0.77 -1.67 2.06
C LEU A 28 -0.84 -0.35 2.79
N ASP A 29 -1.94 -0.07 3.48
CA ASP A 29 -2.23 1.24 4.05
C ASP A 29 -3.34 1.15 5.12
N ALA A 30 -3.33 2.07 6.07
CA ALA A 30 -4.46 2.29 6.97
C ALA A 30 -5.58 3.11 6.30
N HIS A 31 -5.22 3.98 5.35
CA HIS A 31 -6.09 4.97 4.74
C HIS A 31 -6.52 4.61 3.32
N ALA A 32 -7.71 5.04 2.94
CA ALA A 32 -8.25 4.77 1.60
C ALA A 32 -7.60 5.60 0.49
N ASP A 33 -7.22 6.84 0.78
CA ASP A 33 -6.57 7.81 -0.13
C ASP A 33 -7.32 8.07 -1.44
N LEU A 34 -8.64 7.94 -1.40
CA LEU A 34 -9.55 8.07 -2.54
C LEU A 34 -10.30 9.39 -2.58
N ARG A 35 -9.88 10.39 -1.79
CA ARG A 35 -10.49 11.73 -1.83
C ARG A 35 -10.19 12.40 -3.16
N THR A 36 -11.18 13.12 -3.70
CA THR A 36 -10.99 13.94 -4.91
C THR A 36 -10.14 15.17 -4.65
N SER A 37 -10.22 15.72 -3.42
CA SER A 37 -9.35 16.78 -2.92
C SER A 37 -9.28 16.74 -1.40
N TYR A 38 -8.18 17.22 -0.85
CA TYR A 38 -7.99 17.40 0.60
C TYR A 38 -7.36 18.76 0.88
N MET A 39 -8.00 19.56 1.76
CA MET A 39 -7.60 20.94 2.04
C MET A 39 -7.39 21.81 0.77
N GLY A 40 -8.21 21.59 -0.26
CA GLY A 40 -8.12 22.31 -1.53
C GLY A 40 -7.01 21.83 -2.47
N ASN A 41 -6.33 20.75 -2.16
CA ASN A 41 -5.28 20.15 -2.99
C ASN A 41 -5.71 18.75 -3.48
N GLU A 42 -5.75 18.56 -4.80
CA GLU A 42 -6.08 17.29 -5.46
C GLU A 42 -4.89 16.32 -5.49
N HIS A 43 -3.66 16.83 -5.25
CA HIS A 43 -2.43 16.04 -5.19
C HIS A 43 -1.93 15.85 -3.75
N SER A 44 -2.83 15.86 -2.78
CA SER A 44 -2.52 15.52 -1.39
C SER A 44 -2.32 14.01 -1.23
N HIS A 45 -1.59 13.58 -0.16
CA HIS A 45 -1.50 12.18 0.26
C HIS A 45 -2.87 11.50 0.30
N ALA A 46 -3.88 12.13 0.91
CA ALA A 46 -5.25 11.60 1.00
C ALA A 46 -5.97 11.42 -0.36
N CYS A 47 -5.32 11.76 -1.48
CA CYS A 47 -5.83 11.64 -2.84
C CYS A 47 -4.98 10.71 -3.71
N ALA A 48 -3.96 10.06 -3.16
CA ALA A 48 -2.97 9.29 -3.92
C ALA A 48 -3.62 8.18 -4.75
N MET A 49 -4.51 7.39 -4.17
CA MET A 49 -5.21 6.33 -4.90
C MET A 49 -6.24 6.88 -5.89
N GLN A 50 -6.89 8.01 -5.56
CA GLN A 50 -7.75 8.70 -6.53
C GLN A 50 -6.97 9.15 -7.76
N ARG A 51 -5.74 9.63 -7.61
CA ARG A 51 -4.88 10.00 -8.76
C ARG A 51 -4.38 8.76 -9.52
N CYS A 52 -4.19 7.64 -8.87
CA CYS A 52 -3.88 6.38 -9.57
C CYS A 52 -5.03 5.92 -10.48
N LEU A 53 -6.29 6.24 -10.14
CA LEU A 53 -7.46 5.93 -10.97
C LEU A 53 -7.50 6.74 -12.29
N ASP A 54 -6.73 7.83 -12.41
CA ASP A 54 -6.60 8.56 -13.66
C ASP A 54 -5.86 7.72 -14.73
N PHE A 55 -5.12 6.70 -14.31
CA PHE A 55 -4.28 5.84 -15.16
C PHE A 55 -4.68 4.36 -15.13
N LEU A 56 -5.31 3.89 -14.05
CA LEU A 56 -5.69 2.49 -13.84
C LEU A 56 -7.21 2.35 -13.69
N PRO A 57 -7.83 1.32 -14.30
CA PRO A 57 -9.21 0.94 -13.99
C PRO A 57 -9.37 0.57 -12.51
N GLU A 58 -10.54 0.88 -11.92
CA GLU A 58 -10.82 0.69 -10.49
C GLU A 58 -10.51 -0.72 -9.99
N LYS A 59 -10.88 -1.73 -10.76
CA LYS A 59 -10.65 -3.16 -10.43
C LYS A 59 -9.17 -3.59 -10.45
N LYS A 60 -8.26 -2.73 -10.91
CA LYS A 60 -6.81 -2.97 -10.89
C LYS A 60 -6.12 -2.39 -9.66
N ILE A 61 -6.86 -1.84 -8.71
CA ILE A 61 -6.35 -1.37 -7.42
C ILE A 61 -6.88 -2.31 -6.34
N LEU A 62 -5.97 -2.91 -5.57
CA LEU A 62 -6.27 -3.77 -4.43
C LEU A 62 -5.73 -3.10 -3.16
N GLN A 63 -6.61 -2.88 -2.19
CA GLN A 63 -6.31 -2.16 -0.96
C GLN A 63 -6.38 -3.12 0.24
N VAL A 64 -5.31 -3.19 1.02
CA VAL A 64 -5.11 -4.12 2.12
C VAL A 64 -4.88 -3.36 3.41
N GLY A 65 -5.72 -3.59 4.40
CA GLY A 65 -5.56 -3.01 5.74
C GLY A 65 -6.31 -1.72 5.97
N ILE A 66 -7.08 -1.25 5.00
CA ILE A 66 -7.81 0.01 5.11
C ILE A 66 -8.80 -0.03 6.27
N ARG A 67 -8.61 0.87 7.21
CA ARG A 67 -9.42 1.01 8.43
C ARG A 67 -9.81 2.45 8.73
N SER A 68 -9.27 3.40 7.97
CA SER A 68 -9.58 4.82 8.05
C SER A 68 -9.96 5.36 6.67
N GLY A 69 -11.06 6.11 6.60
CA GLY A 69 -11.58 6.71 5.37
C GLY A 69 -12.98 7.29 5.57
N THR A 70 -13.49 7.99 4.57
CA THR A 70 -14.85 8.49 4.56
C THR A 70 -15.85 7.39 4.21
N LYS A 71 -17.11 7.61 4.50
CA LYS A 71 -18.20 6.71 4.12
C LYS A 71 -18.26 6.48 2.60
N GLU A 72 -17.98 7.53 1.84
CA GLU A 72 -17.98 7.53 0.38
C GLU A 72 -16.85 6.67 -0.16
N GLU A 73 -15.66 6.77 0.41
CA GLU A 73 -14.49 5.97 0.06
C GLU A 73 -14.75 4.49 0.32
N PHE A 74 -15.26 4.12 1.50
CA PHE A 74 -15.62 2.73 1.81
C PHE A 74 -16.70 2.18 0.88
N LYS A 75 -17.71 2.99 0.54
CA LYS A 75 -18.74 2.61 -0.42
C LYS A 75 -18.14 2.34 -1.81
N PHE A 76 -17.25 3.22 -2.28
CA PHE A 76 -16.58 3.08 -3.56
C PHE A 76 -15.75 1.79 -3.60
N MET A 77 -14.84 1.60 -2.64
CA MET A 77 -14.00 0.40 -2.55
C MET A 77 -14.81 -0.90 -2.54
N SER A 78 -15.92 -0.93 -1.78
CA SER A 78 -16.80 -2.08 -1.72
C SER A 78 -17.48 -2.36 -3.05
N GLN A 79 -17.93 -1.33 -3.77
CA GLN A 79 -18.56 -1.47 -5.09
C GLN A 79 -17.58 -1.95 -6.17
N GLN A 80 -16.30 -1.57 -6.06
CA GLN A 80 -15.26 -1.91 -7.02
C GLN A 80 -14.48 -3.18 -6.66
N ASN A 81 -14.81 -3.84 -5.52
CA ASN A 81 -14.08 -4.99 -4.98
C ASN A 81 -12.59 -4.72 -4.76
N GLN A 82 -12.23 -3.51 -4.35
CA GLN A 82 -10.84 -3.12 -4.09
C GLN A 82 -10.33 -3.60 -2.73
N LEU A 83 -11.23 -3.72 -1.74
CA LEU A 83 -10.86 -4.14 -0.40
C LEU A 83 -10.52 -5.64 -0.35
N VAL A 84 -9.32 -5.93 0.10
CA VAL A 84 -8.88 -7.29 0.38
C VAL A 84 -9.18 -7.62 1.84
N ASN A 85 -9.92 -8.69 2.07
CA ASN A 85 -10.26 -9.16 3.42
C ASN A 85 -9.06 -9.91 4.04
N PHE A 86 -8.03 -9.16 4.40
CA PHE A 86 -6.87 -9.64 5.16
C PHE A 86 -6.83 -8.89 6.49
N LEU A 87 -6.88 -9.61 7.59
CA LEU A 87 -6.94 -9.07 8.95
C LEU A 87 -5.64 -9.38 9.70
N PRO A 88 -5.28 -8.57 10.72
CA PRO A 88 -4.13 -8.86 11.58
C PRO A 88 -4.18 -10.27 12.17
N GLY A 89 -3.08 -11.02 12.09
CA GLY A 89 -3.02 -12.44 12.46
C GLY A 89 -3.72 -13.38 11.49
N GLY A 90 -4.19 -12.88 10.35
CA GLY A 90 -4.84 -13.65 9.28
C GLY A 90 -3.88 -14.57 8.53
N ASN A 91 -4.45 -15.49 7.77
CA ASN A 91 -3.65 -16.39 6.94
C ASN A 91 -3.52 -15.83 5.50
N ALA A 92 -2.54 -16.36 4.76
CA ALA A 92 -2.25 -15.96 3.39
C ALA A 92 -3.39 -16.22 2.39
N GLN A 93 -4.37 -17.08 2.71
CA GLN A 93 -5.35 -17.58 1.75
C GLN A 93 -6.27 -16.48 1.21
N GLU A 94 -6.77 -15.59 2.06
CA GLU A 94 -7.65 -14.49 1.63
C GLU A 94 -6.89 -13.49 0.75
N PHE A 95 -5.65 -13.16 1.11
CA PHE A 95 -4.79 -12.31 0.29
C PHE A 95 -4.47 -12.98 -1.05
N LYS A 96 -4.02 -14.23 -1.03
CA LYS A 96 -3.73 -15.01 -2.24
C LYS A 96 -4.95 -15.13 -3.15
N LYS A 97 -6.13 -15.39 -2.59
CA LYS A 97 -7.39 -15.46 -3.34
C LYS A 97 -7.71 -14.17 -4.09
N ALA A 98 -7.47 -13.01 -3.47
CA ALA A 98 -7.66 -11.71 -4.12
C ALA A 98 -6.71 -11.51 -5.31
N LEU A 99 -5.52 -12.12 -5.27
CA LEU A 99 -4.49 -12.00 -6.31
C LEU A 99 -4.66 -13.01 -7.47
N LEU A 100 -5.38 -14.13 -7.26
CA LEU A 100 -5.53 -15.16 -8.29
C LEU A 100 -5.99 -14.64 -9.67
N PRO A 101 -6.95 -13.70 -9.77
CA PRO A 101 -7.36 -13.14 -11.06
C PRO A 101 -6.23 -12.40 -11.79
N TYR A 102 -5.16 -12.05 -11.10
CA TYR A 102 -4.04 -11.23 -11.59
C TYR A 102 -2.71 -12.01 -11.60
N SER A 103 -2.75 -13.34 -11.58
CA SER A 103 -1.56 -14.20 -11.46
C SER A 103 -0.47 -13.94 -12.51
N ASN A 104 -0.84 -13.45 -13.69
CA ASN A 104 0.09 -13.11 -14.76
C ASN A 104 0.36 -11.60 -14.90
N SER A 105 -0.29 -10.77 -14.08
CA SER A 105 -0.17 -9.33 -14.16
C SER A 105 1.07 -8.83 -13.44
N PRO A 106 1.78 -7.82 -13.97
CA PRO A 106 2.82 -7.13 -13.23
C PRO A 106 2.19 -6.34 -12.06
N ILE A 107 2.87 -6.34 -10.93
CA ILE A 107 2.42 -5.71 -9.69
C ILE A 107 3.28 -4.49 -9.39
N TYR A 108 2.63 -3.38 -9.09
CA TYR A 108 3.20 -2.27 -8.32
C TYR A 108 2.75 -2.41 -6.86
N LEU A 109 3.69 -2.41 -5.94
CA LEU A 109 3.40 -2.50 -4.50
C LEU A 109 3.76 -1.19 -3.81
N THR A 110 2.77 -0.46 -3.31
CA THR A 110 2.98 0.70 -2.43
C THR A 110 2.74 0.29 -0.98
N ILE A 111 3.64 0.71 -0.10
CA ILE A 111 3.56 0.43 1.33
C ILE A 111 3.59 1.75 2.08
N ASP A 112 2.41 2.16 2.58
CA ASP A 112 2.33 3.16 3.60
C ASP A 112 2.72 2.54 4.95
N LEU A 113 3.63 3.17 5.67
CA LEU A 113 4.12 2.61 6.93
C LEU A 113 3.10 2.69 8.06
N ASP A 114 2.04 3.47 7.93
CA ASP A 114 0.93 3.46 8.88
C ASP A 114 0.00 2.24 8.72
N TRP A 115 0.20 1.41 7.70
CA TRP A 115 -0.37 0.07 7.62
C TRP A 115 -0.06 -0.77 8.87
N PHE A 116 1.16 -0.62 9.39
CA PHE A 116 1.54 -1.23 10.67
C PHE A 116 0.77 -0.60 11.83
N ASP A 117 0.60 -1.39 12.89
CA ASP A 117 0.03 -0.88 14.13
C ASP A 117 0.97 0.15 14.77
N PRO A 118 0.46 1.27 15.32
CA PRO A 118 1.29 2.29 15.97
C PRO A 118 2.14 1.77 17.14
N SER A 119 1.78 0.64 17.73
CA SER A 119 2.61 0.00 18.77
C SER A 119 3.88 -0.63 18.22
N LEU A 120 3.93 -0.96 16.92
CA LEU A 120 5.12 -1.43 16.22
C LEU A 120 5.86 -0.29 15.51
N LEU A 121 5.12 0.61 14.85
CA LEU A 121 5.67 1.68 14.02
C LEU A 121 4.94 3.00 14.30
N PRO A 122 5.30 3.72 15.39
CA PRO A 122 4.67 5.00 15.75
C PRO A 122 5.11 6.18 14.88
N GLY A 123 6.20 6.06 14.10
CA GLY A 123 6.81 7.17 13.36
C GLY A 123 6.16 7.41 12.00
N THR A 124 4.84 7.65 11.97
CA THR A 124 4.05 8.05 10.79
C THR A 124 3.25 9.31 11.08
N GLY A 125 2.84 10.03 10.03
CA GLY A 125 2.10 11.28 10.17
C GLY A 125 0.67 11.09 10.70
N THR A 126 0.03 9.99 10.33
CA THR A 126 -1.38 9.66 10.60
C THR A 126 -1.54 8.24 11.13
N PRO A 127 -0.96 7.92 12.32
CA PRO A 127 -1.03 6.57 12.86
C PRO A 127 -2.47 6.17 13.20
N GLU A 128 -2.88 4.97 12.77
CA GLU A 128 -4.22 4.44 12.98
C GLU A 128 -4.16 3.11 13.75
N PRO A 129 -4.80 2.98 14.94
CA PRO A 129 -4.77 1.76 15.73
C PRO A 129 -5.46 0.55 15.05
N GLY A 130 -5.12 -0.65 15.48
CA GLY A 130 -5.68 -1.89 14.94
C GLY A 130 -4.99 -2.35 13.64
N GLY A 131 -3.76 -1.92 13.44
CA GLY A 131 -2.94 -2.26 12.30
C GLY A 131 -2.27 -3.63 12.37
N PHE A 132 -1.33 -3.84 11.50
CA PHE A 132 -0.66 -5.12 11.27
C PHE A 132 0.72 -5.16 11.93
N PHE A 133 1.23 -6.38 12.11
CA PHE A 133 2.54 -6.63 12.72
C PHE A 133 3.52 -7.23 11.72
N TRP A 134 4.77 -7.40 12.16
CA TRP A 134 5.84 -7.92 11.32
C TRP A 134 5.50 -9.28 10.68
N ASN A 135 4.88 -10.17 11.45
CA ASN A 135 4.50 -11.50 10.94
C ASN A 135 3.45 -11.42 9.81
N ASP A 136 2.53 -10.46 9.89
CA ASP A 136 1.53 -10.24 8.83
C ASP A 136 2.20 -9.78 7.53
N PHE A 137 3.20 -8.89 7.67
CA PHE A 137 4.00 -8.44 6.53
C PHE A 137 4.81 -9.58 5.88
N GLU A 138 5.38 -10.48 6.70
CA GLU A 138 6.06 -11.68 6.19
C GLU A 138 5.10 -12.59 5.41
N VAL A 139 3.87 -12.76 5.89
CA VAL A 139 2.82 -13.54 5.19
C VAL A 139 2.50 -12.92 3.82
N ILE A 140 2.37 -11.59 3.75
CA ILE A 140 2.16 -10.89 2.48
C ILE A 140 3.35 -11.08 1.53
N LEU A 141 4.57 -10.85 2.01
CA LEU A 141 5.76 -11.00 1.19
C LEU A 141 5.94 -12.42 0.67
N GLU A 142 5.71 -13.42 1.51
CA GLU A 142 5.81 -14.83 1.11
C GLU A 142 4.80 -15.16 0.00
N THR A 143 3.57 -14.65 0.15
CA THR A 143 2.55 -14.82 -0.89
C THR A 143 2.95 -14.13 -2.20
N LEU A 144 3.52 -12.93 -2.12
CA LEU A 144 3.92 -12.14 -3.29
C LEU A 144 5.11 -12.74 -4.06
N LYS A 145 5.87 -13.68 -3.49
CA LYS A 145 6.92 -14.40 -4.23
C LYS A 145 6.40 -15.22 -5.41
N GLU A 146 5.13 -15.56 -5.40
CA GLU A 146 4.48 -16.27 -6.52
C GLU A 146 4.04 -15.31 -7.64
N PHE A 147 4.21 -13.99 -7.48
CA PHE A 147 3.74 -12.94 -8.39
C PHE A 147 4.87 -12.04 -8.84
N ARG A 148 4.69 -11.36 -9.96
CA ARG A 148 5.70 -10.51 -10.57
C ARG A 148 5.61 -9.07 -10.07
N ILE A 149 6.37 -8.70 -9.05
CA ILE A 149 6.54 -7.29 -8.63
C ILE A 149 7.52 -6.61 -9.59
N VAL A 150 7.09 -5.52 -10.23
CA VAL A 150 7.90 -4.76 -11.19
C VAL A 150 8.42 -3.44 -10.63
N ALA A 151 7.76 -2.90 -9.61
CA ALA A 151 8.19 -1.72 -8.89
C ALA A 151 7.49 -1.65 -7.52
N SER A 152 8.05 -0.88 -6.61
CA SER A 152 7.47 -0.61 -5.29
C SER A 152 7.94 0.73 -4.74
N ASP A 153 7.16 1.30 -3.85
CA ASP A 153 7.56 2.42 -2.97
C ASP A 153 7.24 2.10 -1.51
N ILE A 154 7.87 2.87 -0.61
CA ILE A 154 7.60 2.88 0.83
C ILE A 154 7.46 4.34 1.21
N VAL A 155 6.32 4.69 1.79
CA VAL A 155 5.95 6.08 2.06
C VAL A 155 5.60 6.32 3.53
N GLU A 156 5.41 7.57 3.89
CA GLU A 156 4.90 8.07 5.18
C GLU A 156 5.80 7.79 6.41
N LEU A 157 7.09 7.48 6.24
CA LEU A 157 8.02 7.47 7.38
C LEU A 157 8.25 8.89 7.90
N SER A 158 7.96 9.11 9.16
CA SER A 158 8.19 10.37 9.90
C SER A 158 9.11 10.13 11.11
N PRO A 159 10.43 9.98 10.89
CA PRO A 159 11.37 9.58 11.96
C PRO A 159 11.45 10.60 13.11
N GLU A 160 11.14 11.86 12.85
CA GLU A 160 11.10 12.93 13.87
C GLU A 160 9.99 12.76 14.91
N ILE A 161 8.96 11.96 14.61
CA ILE A 161 7.85 11.67 15.54
C ILE A 161 8.26 10.57 16.52
N ASP A 162 9.14 9.65 16.10
CA ASP A 162 9.58 8.51 16.90
C ASP A 162 11.00 8.68 17.44
N ASN A 163 11.10 9.20 18.67
CA ASN A 163 12.37 9.39 19.35
C ASN A 163 13.10 8.07 19.69
N SER A 164 12.45 6.93 19.61
CA SER A 164 13.08 5.63 19.87
C SER A 164 13.92 5.14 18.69
N GLY A 165 13.63 5.61 17.47
CA GLY A 165 14.24 5.15 16.22
C GLY A 165 13.73 3.79 15.72
N VAL A 166 12.79 3.15 16.42
CA VAL A 166 12.25 1.84 16.06
C VAL A 166 11.58 1.89 14.70
N SER A 167 10.80 2.92 14.42
CA SER A 167 10.12 3.09 13.11
C SER A 167 11.10 3.10 11.94
N SER A 168 12.23 3.79 12.09
CA SER A 168 13.30 3.83 11.07
C SER A 168 13.92 2.46 10.85
N ILE A 169 14.10 1.68 11.92
CA ILE A 169 14.62 0.30 11.84
C ILE A 169 13.62 -0.61 11.13
N VAL A 170 12.34 -0.53 11.47
CA VAL A 170 11.28 -1.32 10.81
C VAL A 170 11.19 -0.96 9.34
N ALA A 171 11.16 0.33 8.98
CA ALA A 171 11.16 0.80 7.60
C ALA A 171 12.36 0.28 6.79
N ALA A 172 13.56 0.33 7.36
CA ALA A 172 14.76 -0.22 6.73
C ALA A 172 14.67 -1.74 6.53
N LYS A 173 14.05 -2.47 7.46
CA LYS A 173 13.79 -3.90 7.32
C LYS A 173 12.74 -4.20 6.24
N VAL A 174 11.67 -3.41 6.14
CA VAL A 174 10.68 -3.50 5.06
C VAL A 174 11.39 -3.35 3.71
N LEU A 175 12.18 -2.29 3.52
CA LEU A 175 12.93 -2.05 2.30
C LEU A 175 13.86 -3.22 1.96
N ARG A 176 14.65 -3.69 2.94
CA ARG A 176 15.54 -4.84 2.75
C ARG A 176 14.78 -6.09 2.32
N SER A 177 13.65 -6.38 2.95
CA SER A 177 12.84 -7.56 2.64
C SER A 177 12.27 -7.51 1.23
N LEU A 178 11.80 -6.34 0.78
CA LEU A 178 11.36 -6.11 -0.60
C LEU A 178 12.49 -6.37 -1.61
N ILE A 179 13.67 -5.77 -1.40
CA ILE A 179 14.83 -5.96 -2.29
C ILE A 179 15.18 -7.45 -2.39
N MET A 180 15.23 -8.17 -1.28
CA MET A 180 15.54 -9.59 -1.25
C MET A 180 14.46 -10.44 -1.94
N SER A 181 13.19 -10.07 -1.81
CA SER A 181 12.08 -10.79 -2.46
C SER A 181 12.12 -10.63 -3.98
N VAL A 182 12.39 -9.41 -4.47
CA VAL A 182 12.46 -9.13 -5.92
C VAL A 182 13.67 -9.80 -6.58
N GLN A 183 14.82 -9.86 -5.89
CA GLN A 183 16.03 -10.50 -6.43
C GLN A 183 15.89 -12.02 -6.62
N ASN A 184 15.08 -12.68 -5.79
CA ASN A 184 14.84 -14.13 -5.89
C ASN A 184 13.84 -14.52 -7.00
N MET A 185 13.27 -13.55 -7.73
CA MET A 185 12.30 -13.75 -8.81
C MET A 185 12.91 -13.62 -10.21
N GLN A 186 14.23 -13.36 -10.30
CA GLN A 186 15.02 -13.35 -11.55
C GLN A 186 15.75 -14.68 -11.73
#